data_1db01876d6e013c17079b2dea94c7aa8
#
_entry.id   1db01876d6e013c17079b2dea94c7aa8
#
_cell.length_a   1.000
_cell.length_b   1.000
_cell.length_c   1.000
_cell.angle_alpha   90.00
_cell.angle_beta   90.00
_cell.angle_gamma   90.00
#
_symmetry.space_group_name_H-M   'P 1'
#
loop_
_entity.id
_entity.type
_entity.pdbx_description
1 polymer ?
#
loop_
_entity_poly.entity_id
_entity_poly.type
_entity_poly.pdbx_seq_one_letter_code
_entity_poly.pdbx_strand_id
1 'polypeptide(L)'
;EALCLIGNAWADRAQILTINRASAASHRLTGRVLWGDVAVKPALAFTGLTMTKYALTVTCQSTRGIVAAIANYLADGGCNITDSAQFDDKETGNFFMRISFESDAAVVLEEMRASFAKTAEPFGMSYEFHDETVKMKVIIMVSRFGHCLNDLMYRSRIGALPIDIVGVISNHMDYQKVVVNNDIPFHCIKVTPANKPEAEARIMAVVEEAGAELIVLARYMQILSDEMCQKMSGRIINIHHSFLPSFKGANPYKQAFQRGVKLIGATSHYVTADLDEGPIIEQDIVRVTHAQSSNDYVALGRDVESQVLARAIHAHIHRRVFLNGNKTVVFPASPGSYASERMG
;
A
#
# COMPACT_ATOMS: atom_id res chain seq x y z
N GLU A 1 -4.37 -33.12 -42.69
CA GLU A 1 -3.87 -32.29 -43.83
C GLU A 1 -4.26 -30.85 -43.61
N ALA A 2 -3.35 -30.06 -43.31
CA ALA A 2 -2.91 -28.75 -43.79
C ALA A 2 -2.18 -28.01 -42.68
N LEU A 3 -0.84 -28.15 -42.71
CA LEU A 3 0.11 -27.18 -42.17
C LEU A 3 -0.11 -25.86 -42.90
N CYS A 4 -0.07 -24.74 -42.21
CA CYS A 4 0.35 -23.48 -42.80
C CYS A 4 1.24 -22.71 -41.85
N LEU A 5 2.48 -22.59 -42.27
CA LEU A 5 3.59 -21.77 -41.79
C LEU A 5 3.20 -20.28 -41.73
N ILE A 6 3.54 -19.59 -40.66
CA ILE A 6 3.98 -18.19 -40.76
C ILE A 6 5.24 -18.06 -39.91
N GLY A 7 6.31 -17.80 -40.64
CA GLY A 7 7.65 -17.75 -40.20
C GLY A 7 8.11 -16.42 -39.64
N ASN A 8 9.17 -16.58 -38.94
CA ASN A 8 10.25 -15.67 -38.54
C ASN A 8 10.36 -14.32 -39.27
N ALA A 9 10.39 -13.25 -38.48
CA ALA A 9 11.21 -12.09 -38.77
C ALA A 9 11.34 -11.23 -37.49
N TRP A 10 12.37 -11.44 -36.73
CA TRP A 10 13.06 -10.43 -35.89
C TRP A 10 14.28 -11.09 -35.24
N ALA A 11 15.32 -11.31 -36.04
CA ALA A 11 16.68 -11.50 -35.59
C ALA A 11 17.58 -10.65 -36.53
N ASP A 12 18.10 -9.56 -35.97
CA ASP A 12 19.40 -9.01 -36.24
C ASP A 12 19.55 -7.62 -35.61
N ARG A 13 20.37 -7.56 -34.61
CA ARG A 13 21.39 -6.53 -34.31
C ARG A 13 21.69 -6.47 -32.80
N ALA A 14 22.47 -7.42 -32.36
CA ALA A 14 23.30 -7.23 -31.18
C ALA A 14 24.77 -7.37 -31.63
N GLN A 15 25.45 -6.26 -31.90
CA GLN A 15 26.91 -6.22 -32.00
C GLN A 15 27.46 -6.08 -30.58
N ILE A 16 28.05 -7.16 -30.12
CA ILE A 16 28.85 -7.22 -28.89
C ILE A 16 30.22 -6.65 -29.23
N LEU A 17 30.60 -5.52 -28.62
CA LEU A 17 31.96 -5.00 -28.62
C LEU A 17 32.74 -5.69 -27.48
N THR A 18 33.52 -6.70 -27.85
CA THR A 18 34.51 -7.33 -26.96
C THR A 18 35.79 -6.50 -27.02
N ILE A 19 36.19 -5.85 -25.94
CA ILE A 19 37.51 -5.20 -25.83
C ILE A 19 38.47 -6.21 -25.22
N ASN A 20 39.37 -6.73 -26.03
CA ASN A 20 40.52 -7.53 -25.61
C ASN A 20 41.62 -6.62 -25.08
N ARG A 21 42.12 -6.93 -23.88
CA ARG A 21 43.38 -6.43 -23.35
C ARG A 21 44.52 -7.16 -24.01
N ALA A 22 45.44 -6.42 -24.64
CA ALA A 22 46.79 -6.91 -24.86
C ALA A 22 47.81 -5.76 -24.93
N SER A 23 48.73 -5.83 -24.00
CA SER A 23 50.16 -5.58 -24.10
C SER A 23 50.71 -4.22 -24.58
N ALA A 24 51.47 -3.65 -23.69
CA ALA A 24 52.35 -2.50 -23.90
C ALA A 24 53.52 -2.83 -24.86
N ALA A 25 53.82 -1.94 -25.81
CA ALA A 25 55.16 -1.74 -26.37
C ALA A 25 55.28 -0.32 -26.90
N SER A 26 56.35 0.30 -26.49
CA SER A 26 56.80 1.65 -26.78
C SER A 26 57.07 1.94 -28.26
N HIS A 27 56.58 3.07 -28.78
CA HIS A 27 57.31 3.85 -29.79
C HIS A 27 56.99 5.33 -29.68
N ARG A 28 58.02 6.14 -29.48
CA ARG A 28 57.97 7.60 -29.52
C ARG A 28 57.76 8.06 -30.96
N LEU A 29 56.73 8.86 -31.17
CA LEU A 29 56.68 9.76 -32.31
C LEU A 29 56.21 11.14 -31.81
N THR A 30 57.08 12.11 -31.97
CA THR A 30 56.89 13.52 -31.71
C THR A 30 55.95 14.12 -32.76
N GLY A 31 54.75 14.48 -32.33
CA GLY A 31 53.80 15.26 -33.11
C GLY A 31 53.08 16.22 -32.20
N ARG A 32 53.44 17.48 -32.22
CA ARG A 32 52.84 18.57 -31.44
C ARG A 32 51.51 18.94 -32.10
N VAL A 33 50.40 18.48 -31.54
CA VAL A 33 49.07 19.00 -31.85
C VAL A 33 48.65 19.98 -30.76
N LEU A 34 48.58 21.25 -31.14
CA LEU A 34 48.04 22.32 -30.27
C LEU A 34 46.52 22.12 -30.16
N TRP A 35 46.07 21.61 -29.06
CA TRP A 35 44.65 21.71 -28.64
C TRP A 35 44.50 22.90 -27.74
N GLY A 36 43.63 23.83 -28.15
CA GLY A 36 43.28 24.99 -27.36
C GLY A 36 42.73 24.60 -25.99
N ASP A 37 43.00 25.42 -25.00
CA ASP A 37 42.53 25.32 -23.62
C ASP A 37 40.99 25.26 -23.57
N VAL A 38 40.41 24.10 -23.66
CA VAL A 38 39.03 23.86 -23.21
C VAL A 38 39.14 23.60 -21.71
N ALA A 39 38.83 24.63 -20.91
CA ALA A 39 38.67 24.49 -19.48
C ALA A 39 37.51 23.47 -19.23
N VAL A 40 37.88 22.22 -18.98
CA VAL A 40 36.96 21.24 -18.44
C VAL A 40 36.61 21.74 -17.04
N LYS A 41 35.42 22.35 -16.88
CA LYS A 41 34.86 22.61 -15.54
C LYS A 41 34.87 21.27 -14.79
N PRO A 42 35.39 21.21 -13.56
CA PRO A 42 35.32 19.99 -12.77
C PRO A 42 33.84 19.62 -12.67
N ALA A 43 33.52 18.38 -12.99
CA ALA A 43 32.22 17.83 -12.74
C ALA A 43 31.89 18.11 -11.28
N LEU A 44 30.85 18.90 -11.04
CA LEU A 44 30.30 19.10 -9.71
C LEU A 44 30.11 17.71 -9.12
N ALA A 45 30.82 17.43 -8.02
CA ALA A 45 30.58 16.23 -7.24
C ALA A 45 29.08 16.24 -6.90
N PHE A 46 28.36 15.26 -7.43
CA PHE A 46 27.02 14.97 -7.01
C PHE A 46 27.11 14.55 -5.54
N THR A 47 27.08 15.53 -4.63
CA THR A 47 26.72 15.29 -3.24
C THR A 47 25.29 14.78 -3.35
N GLY A 48 25.06 13.50 -3.01
CA GLY A 48 23.78 12.86 -3.09
C GLY A 48 22.73 13.63 -2.27
N LEU A 49 22.06 14.59 -2.92
CA LEU A 49 20.81 15.12 -2.43
C LEU A 49 19.83 13.94 -2.45
N THR A 50 19.50 13.44 -1.28
CA THR A 50 18.42 12.47 -1.13
C THR A 50 17.13 13.20 -1.49
N MET A 51 16.64 12.95 -2.71
CA MET A 51 15.34 13.44 -3.17
C MET A 51 14.27 12.92 -2.20
N THR A 52 13.55 13.83 -1.56
CA THR A 52 12.43 13.44 -0.71
C THR A 52 11.19 13.20 -1.57
N LYS A 53 10.50 12.08 -1.30
CA LYS A 53 9.30 11.66 -2.04
C LYS A 53 8.05 12.06 -1.31
N TYR A 54 7.13 12.66 -2.05
CA TYR A 54 5.85 13.12 -1.54
C TYR A 54 4.70 12.56 -2.38
N ALA A 55 3.52 12.47 -1.78
CA ALA A 55 2.28 12.19 -2.49
C ALA A 55 1.25 13.30 -2.25
N LEU A 56 0.54 13.67 -3.30
CA LEU A 56 -0.65 14.51 -3.26
C LEU A 56 -1.86 13.67 -3.64
N THR A 57 -2.87 13.66 -2.78
CA THR A 57 -4.20 13.09 -3.08
C THR A 57 -5.20 14.20 -3.28
N VAL A 58 -6.07 14.06 -4.27
CA VAL A 58 -7.12 15.05 -4.62
C VAL A 58 -8.43 14.35 -4.92
N THR A 59 -9.50 14.90 -4.39
CA THR A 59 -10.88 14.52 -4.71
C THR A 59 -11.71 15.78 -4.92
N CYS A 60 -12.48 15.86 -6.01
CA CYS A 60 -13.40 16.97 -6.29
C CYS A 60 -14.48 16.53 -7.28
N GLN A 61 -15.42 17.43 -7.61
CA GLN A 61 -16.31 17.23 -8.76
C GLN A 61 -15.52 17.35 -10.06
N SER A 62 -15.80 16.45 -11.02
CA SER A 62 -15.09 16.41 -12.29
C SER A 62 -15.38 17.66 -13.12
N THR A 63 -14.32 18.36 -13.52
CA THR A 63 -14.40 19.52 -14.41
C THR A 63 -13.12 19.70 -15.22
N ARG A 64 -13.15 20.55 -16.22
CA ARG A 64 -11.99 20.81 -17.10
C ARG A 64 -10.92 21.59 -16.34
N GLY A 65 -9.64 21.27 -16.57
CA GLY A 65 -8.51 22.04 -16.08
C GLY A 65 -7.89 21.53 -14.76
N ILE A 66 -8.53 20.61 -14.05
CA ILE A 66 -8.03 20.05 -12.77
C ILE A 66 -6.57 19.60 -12.89
N VAL A 67 -6.28 18.70 -13.84
CA VAL A 67 -4.94 18.10 -14.01
C VAL A 67 -3.91 19.18 -14.36
N ALA A 68 -4.27 20.12 -15.25
CA ALA A 68 -3.37 21.21 -15.65
C ALA A 68 -3.05 22.12 -14.46
N ALA A 69 -4.06 22.48 -13.65
CA ALA A 69 -3.87 23.33 -12.48
C ALA A 69 -2.91 22.68 -11.45
N ILE A 70 -3.10 21.38 -11.16
CA ILE A 70 -2.26 20.63 -10.23
C ILE A 70 -0.84 20.48 -10.78
N ALA A 71 -0.69 20.09 -12.06
CA ALA A 71 0.62 19.89 -12.67
C ALA A 71 1.44 21.18 -12.75
N ASN A 72 0.79 22.30 -13.12
CA ASN A 72 1.44 23.62 -13.13
C ASN A 72 1.87 24.05 -11.74
N TYR A 73 1.02 23.89 -10.71
CA TYR A 73 1.38 24.20 -9.34
C TYR A 73 2.65 23.46 -8.87
N LEU A 74 2.72 22.14 -9.15
CA LEU A 74 3.90 21.33 -8.77
C LEU A 74 5.14 21.75 -9.57
N ALA A 75 5.00 22.00 -10.88
CA ALA A 75 6.10 22.40 -11.74
C ALA A 75 6.64 23.78 -11.37
N ASP A 76 5.76 24.75 -11.11
CA ASP A 76 6.13 26.11 -10.67
C ASP A 76 6.81 26.08 -9.28
N GLY A 77 6.44 25.11 -8.44
CA GLY A 77 7.09 24.84 -7.16
C GLY A 77 8.42 24.07 -7.25
N GLY A 78 8.94 23.79 -8.45
CA GLY A 78 10.19 23.06 -8.66
C GLY A 78 10.12 21.57 -8.35
N CYS A 79 8.91 20.99 -8.33
CA CYS A 79 8.69 19.57 -8.08
C CYS A 79 8.69 18.77 -9.38
N ASN A 80 9.27 17.56 -9.34
CA ASN A 80 9.24 16.60 -10.44
C ASN A 80 8.18 15.52 -10.18
N ILE A 81 7.18 15.40 -11.05
CA ILE A 81 6.14 14.37 -10.96
C ILE A 81 6.74 13.02 -11.42
N THR A 82 6.71 12.02 -10.56
CA THR A 82 7.27 10.67 -10.82
C THR A 82 6.21 9.62 -11.11
N ASP A 83 4.98 9.80 -10.59
CA ASP A 83 3.83 8.92 -10.84
C ASP A 83 2.54 9.74 -10.77
N SER A 84 1.58 9.42 -11.64
CA SER A 84 0.29 10.09 -11.65
C SER A 84 -0.80 9.11 -12.06
N ALA A 85 -1.81 8.97 -11.22
CA ALA A 85 -2.98 8.16 -11.47
C ALA A 85 -4.24 8.99 -11.21
N GLN A 86 -5.22 8.86 -12.10
CA GLN A 86 -6.50 9.57 -11.98
C GLN A 86 -7.67 8.71 -12.44
N PHE A 87 -8.84 9.00 -11.91
CA PHE A 87 -10.10 8.38 -12.30
C PHE A 87 -11.23 9.39 -12.24
N ASP A 88 -12.02 9.43 -13.30
CA ASP A 88 -13.22 10.27 -13.44
C ASP A 88 -14.44 9.35 -13.38
N ASP A 89 -15.11 9.29 -12.23
CA ASP A 89 -16.28 8.44 -12.03
C ASP A 89 -17.52 9.08 -12.67
N LYS A 90 -17.99 8.49 -13.76
CA LYS A 90 -19.15 8.95 -14.50
C LYS A 90 -20.49 8.76 -13.76
N GLU A 91 -20.55 7.85 -12.78
CA GLU A 91 -21.77 7.60 -12.01
C GLU A 91 -21.98 8.68 -10.94
N THR A 92 -20.91 9.02 -10.20
CA THR A 92 -20.97 9.99 -9.10
C THR A 92 -20.58 11.41 -9.51
N GLY A 93 -19.92 11.57 -10.66
CA GLY A 93 -19.34 12.83 -11.10
C GLY A 93 -18.08 13.22 -10.31
N ASN A 94 -17.57 12.35 -9.45
CA ASN A 94 -16.36 12.60 -8.67
C ASN A 94 -15.11 12.33 -9.49
N PHE A 95 -14.11 13.17 -9.29
CA PHE A 95 -12.76 13.01 -9.80
C PHE A 95 -11.81 12.68 -8.64
N PHE A 96 -10.96 11.68 -8.88
CA PHE A 96 -9.94 11.23 -7.94
C PHE A 96 -8.57 11.29 -8.60
N MET A 97 -7.57 11.77 -7.88
CA MET A 97 -6.22 11.83 -8.40
C MET A 97 -5.20 11.60 -7.28
N ARG A 98 -4.16 10.81 -7.60
CA ARG A 98 -2.97 10.65 -6.78
C ARG A 98 -1.75 10.98 -7.63
N ILE A 99 -0.86 11.80 -7.09
CA ILE A 99 0.41 12.17 -7.74
C ILE A 99 1.54 11.90 -6.75
N SER A 100 2.56 11.17 -7.17
CA SER A 100 3.86 11.15 -6.48
C SER A 100 4.78 12.15 -7.14
N PHE A 101 5.51 12.88 -6.33
CA PHE A 101 6.49 13.84 -6.82
C PHE A 101 7.72 13.90 -5.90
N GLU A 102 8.81 14.39 -6.45
CA GLU A 102 10.09 14.58 -5.77
C GLU A 102 10.45 16.05 -5.81
N SER A 103 11.18 16.51 -4.79
CA SER A 103 11.73 17.86 -4.72
C SER A 103 13.19 17.84 -4.27
N ASP A 104 14.02 18.66 -4.91
CA ASP A 104 15.44 18.83 -4.57
C ASP A 104 15.63 19.62 -3.26
N ALA A 105 14.65 20.43 -2.87
CA ALA A 105 14.65 21.20 -1.64
C ALA A 105 13.80 20.50 -0.58
N ALA A 106 14.19 20.62 0.68
CA ALA A 106 13.31 20.22 1.78
C ALA A 106 12.02 21.05 1.71
N VAL A 107 10.93 20.39 1.34
CA VAL A 107 9.61 21.03 1.22
C VAL A 107 8.96 21.05 2.58
N VAL A 108 8.49 22.21 3.01
CA VAL A 108 7.64 22.32 4.18
C VAL A 108 6.19 22.03 3.76
N LEU A 109 5.69 20.83 4.08
CA LEU A 109 4.34 20.41 3.66
C LEU A 109 3.23 21.37 4.07
N GLU A 110 3.37 22.06 5.22
CA GLU A 110 2.40 23.05 5.67
C GLU A 110 2.34 24.27 4.74
N GLU A 111 3.50 24.71 4.22
CA GLU A 111 3.56 25.80 3.24
C GLU A 111 2.96 25.38 1.91
N MET A 112 3.21 24.14 1.49
CA MET A 112 2.56 23.58 0.30
C MET A 112 1.04 23.51 0.45
N ARG A 113 0.54 23.01 1.59
CA ARG A 113 -0.90 22.99 1.87
C ARG A 113 -1.52 24.37 1.80
N ALA A 114 -0.86 25.35 2.43
CA ALA A 114 -1.35 26.73 2.47
C ALA A 114 -1.33 27.39 1.07
N SER A 115 -0.28 27.19 0.29
CA SER A 115 -0.16 27.78 -1.05
C SER A 115 -1.06 27.09 -2.08
N PHE A 116 -1.23 25.75 -1.99
CA PHE A 116 -2.09 24.98 -2.87
C PHE A 116 -3.58 25.33 -2.72
N ALA A 117 -3.98 25.85 -1.57
CA ALA A 117 -5.37 26.25 -1.32
C ALA A 117 -5.91 27.18 -2.43
N LYS A 118 -5.10 28.10 -2.95
CA LYS A 118 -5.48 28.99 -4.06
C LYS A 118 -5.76 28.26 -5.37
N THR A 119 -5.04 27.17 -5.62
CA THR A 119 -5.23 26.30 -6.78
C THR A 119 -6.44 25.40 -6.59
N ALA A 120 -6.69 24.94 -5.36
CA ALA A 120 -7.76 24.02 -5.02
C ALA A 120 -9.14 24.67 -4.95
N GLU A 121 -9.23 25.92 -4.48
CA GLU A 121 -10.48 26.64 -4.23
C GLU A 121 -11.41 26.72 -5.45
N PRO A 122 -10.95 27.10 -6.68
CA PRO A 122 -11.81 27.19 -7.86
C PRO A 122 -12.46 25.88 -8.27
N PHE A 123 -11.89 24.74 -7.85
CA PHE A 123 -12.36 23.38 -8.17
C PHE A 123 -13.06 22.69 -7.00
N GLY A 124 -13.10 23.33 -5.83
CA GLY A 124 -13.63 22.70 -4.61
C GLY A 124 -12.88 21.43 -4.22
N MET A 125 -11.55 21.39 -4.38
CA MET A 125 -10.75 20.21 -4.12
C MET A 125 -10.63 19.94 -2.62
N SER A 126 -10.90 18.70 -2.20
CA SER A 126 -10.37 18.11 -0.98
C SER A 126 -9.01 17.49 -1.31
N TYR A 127 -7.97 17.85 -0.57
CA TYR A 127 -6.60 17.43 -0.88
C TYR A 127 -5.75 17.21 0.35
N GLU A 128 -4.76 16.33 0.23
CA GLU A 128 -3.76 16.10 1.26
C GLU A 128 -2.37 15.87 0.66
N PHE A 129 -1.36 16.47 1.29
CA PHE A 129 0.05 16.22 0.99
C PHE A 129 0.64 15.28 2.04
N HIS A 130 1.38 14.28 1.60
CA HIS A 130 2.00 13.25 2.44
C HIS A 130 3.48 13.13 2.14
N ASP A 131 4.28 12.95 3.18
CA ASP A 131 5.68 12.54 3.06
C ASP A 131 5.72 11.00 2.95
N GLU A 132 6.15 10.47 1.80
CA GLU A 132 6.22 9.02 1.58
C GLU A 132 7.42 8.35 2.29
N THR A 133 8.31 9.13 2.91
CA THR A 133 9.42 8.59 3.71
C THR A 133 9.01 8.27 5.15
N VAL A 134 7.92 8.85 5.62
CA VAL A 134 7.38 8.64 6.96
C VAL A 134 6.50 7.39 6.99
N LYS A 135 6.87 6.43 7.83
CA LYS A 135 6.07 5.22 8.01
C LYS A 135 4.80 5.51 8.81
N MET A 136 3.67 4.99 8.31
CA MET A 136 2.40 5.08 9.02
C MET A 136 2.43 4.22 10.29
N LYS A 137 1.99 4.79 11.41
CA LYS A 137 1.86 4.09 12.70
C LYS A 137 0.61 3.24 12.73
N VAL A 138 0.78 1.94 12.95
CA VAL A 138 -0.29 0.95 12.86
C VAL A 138 -0.45 0.17 14.16
N ILE A 139 -1.67 0.01 14.63
CA ILE A 139 -2.04 -0.99 15.65
C ILE A 139 -2.66 -2.18 14.95
N ILE A 140 -2.20 -3.39 15.30
CA ILE A 140 -2.79 -4.64 14.82
C ILE A 140 -3.63 -5.25 15.94
N MET A 141 -4.89 -5.57 15.63
CA MET A 141 -5.78 -6.26 16.55
C MET A 141 -5.97 -7.71 16.11
N VAL A 142 -5.81 -8.66 17.04
CA VAL A 142 -5.87 -10.09 16.75
C VAL A 142 -6.62 -10.85 17.84
N SER A 143 -7.30 -11.94 17.48
CA SER A 143 -7.82 -12.92 18.45
C SER A 143 -6.96 -14.18 18.45
N ARG A 144 -7.53 -15.37 18.16
CA ARG A 144 -6.82 -16.67 18.26
C ARG A 144 -6.10 -17.12 16.98
N PHE A 145 -6.38 -16.49 15.84
CA PHE A 145 -5.80 -16.88 14.54
C PHE A 145 -4.77 -15.84 14.10
N GLY A 146 -3.49 -16.17 14.21
CA GLY A 146 -2.41 -15.20 14.05
C GLY A 146 -1.65 -15.27 12.71
N HIS A 147 -2.16 -15.97 11.69
CA HIS A 147 -1.47 -16.06 10.40
C HIS A 147 -1.26 -14.68 9.76
N CYS A 148 -2.28 -13.83 9.74
CA CYS A 148 -2.17 -12.46 9.26
C CYS A 148 -1.22 -11.61 10.11
N LEU A 149 -1.29 -11.71 11.46
CA LEU A 149 -0.39 -10.99 12.36
C LEU A 149 1.08 -11.35 12.06
N ASN A 150 1.39 -12.65 11.96
CA ASN A 150 2.75 -13.12 11.69
C ASN A 150 3.26 -12.65 10.32
N ASP A 151 2.41 -12.68 9.29
CA ASP A 151 2.74 -12.21 7.94
C ASP A 151 3.03 -10.69 7.94
N LEU A 152 2.19 -9.88 8.61
CA LEU A 152 2.38 -8.44 8.70
C LEU A 152 3.65 -8.06 9.46
N MET A 153 3.95 -8.71 10.60
CA MET A 153 5.20 -8.50 11.34
C MET A 153 6.43 -8.87 10.50
N TYR A 154 6.35 -9.99 9.76
CA TYR A 154 7.44 -10.41 8.87
C TYR A 154 7.67 -9.37 7.75
N ARG A 155 6.62 -8.96 7.04
CA ARG A 155 6.71 -7.97 5.94
C ARG A 155 7.20 -6.61 6.43
N SER A 156 6.75 -6.15 7.60
CA SER A 156 7.25 -4.91 8.20
C SER A 156 8.75 -4.99 8.50
N ARG A 157 9.20 -6.11 9.08
CA ARG A 157 10.60 -6.32 9.43
C ARG A 157 11.54 -6.33 8.23
N ILE A 158 11.14 -6.96 7.12
CA ILE A 158 11.95 -7.01 5.89
C ILE A 158 11.79 -5.77 5.00
N GLY A 159 10.91 -4.82 5.37
CA GLY A 159 10.65 -3.60 4.61
C GLY A 159 9.72 -3.77 3.40
N ALA A 160 9.14 -4.96 3.19
CA ALA A 160 8.16 -5.20 2.13
C ALA A 160 6.80 -4.52 2.40
N LEU A 161 6.54 -4.16 3.65
CA LEU A 161 5.39 -3.34 4.06
C LEU A 161 5.91 -2.24 4.98
N PRO A 162 6.13 -1.02 4.48
CA PRO A 162 6.78 0.06 5.24
C PRO A 162 5.83 0.70 6.25
N ILE A 163 5.45 -0.04 7.28
CA ILE A 163 4.65 0.40 8.42
C ILE A 163 5.49 0.41 9.71
N ASP A 164 5.05 1.21 10.67
CA ASP A 164 5.55 1.18 12.05
C ASP A 164 4.46 0.53 12.93
N ILE A 165 4.69 -0.72 13.37
CA ILE A 165 3.75 -1.43 14.23
C ILE A 165 3.98 -0.96 15.67
N VAL A 166 3.21 0.04 16.08
CA VAL A 166 3.35 0.68 17.40
C VAL A 166 2.67 -0.09 18.54
N GLY A 167 1.91 -1.13 18.23
CA GLY A 167 1.32 -2.01 19.22
C GLY A 167 0.46 -3.13 18.62
N VAL A 168 0.29 -4.18 19.39
CA VAL A 168 -0.66 -5.26 19.12
C VAL A 168 -1.66 -5.36 20.26
N ILE A 169 -2.94 -5.33 19.93
CA ILE A 169 -4.04 -5.52 20.89
C ILE A 169 -4.69 -6.88 20.66
N SER A 170 -4.91 -7.63 21.73
CA SER A 170 -5.60 -8.91 21.64
C SER A 170 -6.55 -9.12 22.82
N ASN A 171 -7.63 -9.85 22.57
CA ASN A 171 -8.52 -10.32 23.64
C ASN A 171 -8.07 -11.67 24.23
N HIS A 172 -6.91 -12.19 23.80
CA HIS A 172 -6.26 -13.43 24.24
C HIS A 172 -4.76 -13.23 24.45
N MET A 173 -4.10 -14.11 25.21
CA MET A 173 -2.67 -14.04 25.49
C MET A 173 -1.80 -14.83 24.50
N ASP A 174 -2.42 -15.54 23.56
CA ASP A 174 -1.76 -16.54 22.70
C ASP A 174 -0.54 -15.98 21.95
N TYR A 175 -0.57 -14.70 21.55
CA TYR A 175 0.48 -14.05 20.75
C TYR A 175 1.41 -13.13 21.54
N GLN A 176 1.24 -12.98 22.88
CA GLN A 176 2.06 -12.10 23.69
C GLN A 176 3.56 -12.36 23.49
N LYS A 177 3.98 -13.62 23.64
CA LYS A 177 5.41 -13.98 23.55
C LYS A 177 5.99 -13.65 22.18
N VAL A 178 5.27 -13.96 21.11
CA VAL A 178 5.78 -13.74 19.76
C VAL A 178 5.84 -12.25 19.40
N VAL A 179 4.90 -11.46 19.88
CA VAL A 179 4.85 -10.00 19.65
C VAL A 179 5.98 -9.31 20.42
N VAL A 180 6.12 -9.60 21.71
CA VAL A 180 7.17 -9.01 22.58
C VAL A 180 8.57 -9.38 22.09
N ASN A 181 8.78 -10.60 21.57
CA ASN A 181 10.06 -11.01 20.98
C ASN A 181 10.40 -10.26 19.67
N ASN A 182 9.47 -9.53 19.08
CA ASN A 182 9.70 -8.62 17.97
C ASN A 182 9.76 -7.14 18.40
N ASP A 183 9.97 -6.88 19.72
CA ASP A 183 10.07 -5.55 20.31
C ASP A 183 8.83 -4.68 20.11
N ILE A 184 7.64 -5.33 19.97
CA ILE A 184 6.37 -4.64 19.78
C ILE A 184 5.57 -4.67 21.09
N PRO A 185 4.98 -3.55 21.56
CA PRO A 185 4.09 -3.53 22.71
C PRO A 185 2.87 -4.44 22.53
N PHE A 186 2.53 -5.21 23.56
CA PHE A 186 1.37 -6.11 23.52
C PHE A 186 0.37 -5.76 24.63
N HIS A 187 -0.89 -5.52 24.26
CA HIS A 187 -1.97 -5.17 25.15
C HIS A 187 -3.03 -6.26 25.14
N CYS A 188 -3.22 -6.94 26.27
CA CYS A 188 -4.31 -7.90 26.42
C CYS A 188 -5.55 -7.19 27.01
N ILE A 189 -6.56 -6.98 26.19
CA ILE A 189 -7.83 -6.35 26.58
C ILE A 189 -8.96 -7.35 26.33
N LYS A 190 -9.41 -7.98 27.41
CA LYS A 190 -10.53 -8.95 27.33
C LYS A 190 -11.83 -8.21 27.06
N VAL A 191 -12.55 -8.67 26.05
CA VAL A 191 -13.86 -8.13 25.66
C VAL A 191 -14.94 -9.15 25.95
N THR A 192 -15.97 -8.73 26.66
CA THR A 192 -17.18 -9.48 26.96
C THR A 192 -18.40 -8.57 26.69
N PRO A 193 -19.61 -9.11 26.54
CA PRO A 193 -20.78 -8.27 26.38
C PRO A 193 -21.00 -7.26 27.53
N ALA A 194 -20.55 -7.62 28.73
CA ALA A 194 -20.77 -6.80 29.95
C ALA A 194 -19.74 -5.63 30.05
N ASN A 195 -18.55 -5.76 29.48
CA ASN A 195 -17.47 -4.74 29.59
C ASN A 195 -17.07 -4.11 28.24
N LYS A 196 -17.86 -4.30 27.20
CA LYS A 196 -17.50 -3.83 25.86
C LYS A 196 -17.19 -2.34 25.79
N PRO A 197 -18.01 -1.43 26.38
CA PRO A 197 -17.70 0.01 26.34
C PRO A 197 -16.37 0.36 27.01
N GLU A 198 -16.08 -0.18 28.18
CA GLU A 198 -14.83 0.05 28.90
C GLU A 198 -13.63 -0.54 28.18
N ALA A 199 -13.80 -1.71 27.55
CA ALA A 199 -12.76 -2.34 26.76
C ALA A 199 -12.43 -1.51 25.51
N GLU A 200 -13.44 -1.01 24.81
CA GLU A 200 -13.24 -0.14 23.64
C GLU A 200 -12.64 1.22 24.03
N ALA A 201 -13.02 1.81 25.15
CA ALA A 201 -12.39 3.02 25.69
C ALA A 201 -10.89 2.80 25.96
N ARG A 202 -10.51 1.63 26.52
CA ARG A 202 -9.10 1.25 26.72
C ARG A 202 -8.37 1.02 25.40
N ILE A 203 -9.02 0.41 24.41
CA ILE A 203 -8.45 0.25 23.07
C ILE A 203 -8.15 1.62 22.46
N MET A 204 -9.11 2.54 22.52
CA MET A 204 -8.95 3.89 22.00
C MET A 204 -7.85 4.68 22.73
N ALA A 205 -7.73 4.53 24.06
CA ALA A 205 -6.63 5.14 24.82
C ALA A 205 -5.27 4.65 24.33
N VAL A 206 -5.09 3.34 24.06
CA VAL A 206 -3.85 2.78 23.49
C VAL A 206 -3.60 3.34 22.10
N VAL A 207 -4.63 3.46 21.26
CA VAL A 207 -4.51 4.03 19.90
C VAL A 207 -4.04 5.47 19.93
N GLU A 208 -4.62 6.29 20.83
CA GLU A 208 -4.28 7.70 20.98
C GLU A 208 -2.88 7.89 21.60
N GLU A 209 -2.53 7.14 22.64
CA GLU A 209 -1.21 7.19 23.29
C GLU A 209 -0.09 6.79 22.34
N ALA A 210 -0.30 5.75 21.53
CA ALA A 210 0.67 5.32 20.52
C ALA A 210 0.72 6.26 19.29
N GLY A 211 -0.23 7.17 19.14
CA GLY A 211 -0.38 8.01 17.96
C GLY A 211 -0.66 7.21 16.69
N ALA A 212 -1.39 6.09 16.80
CA ALA A 212 -1.67 5.22 15.68
C ALA A 212 -2.65 5.87 14.69
N GLU A 213 -2.28 5.80 13.41
CA GLU A 213 -3.06 6.35 12.30
C GLU A 213 -4.03 5.32 11.71
N LEU A 214 -3.68 4.03 11.78
CA LEU A 214 -4.45 2.91 11.23
C LEU A 214 -4.62 1.79 12.25
N ILE A 215 -5.81 1.23 12.33
CA ILE A 215 -6.10 -0.02 13.04
C ILE A 215 -6.30 -1.12 11.99
N VAL A 216 -5.65 -2.26 12.19
CA VAL A 216 -5.79 -3.44 11.33
C VAL A 216 -6.40 -4.59 12.12
N LEU A 217 -7.59 -5.02 11.73
CA LEU A 217 -8.25 -6.20 12.30
C LEU A 217 -7.74 -7.47 11.61
N ALA A 218 -6.62 -8.00 12.11
CA ALA A 218 -5.97 -9.22 11.63
C ALA A 218 -6.61 -10.45 12.29
N ARG A 219 -7.84 -10.78 11.93
CA ARG A 219 -8.65 -11.84 12.54
C ARG A 219 -9.04 -11.51 13.99
N TYR A 220 -9.41 -10.26 14.23
CA TYR A 220 -10.00 -9.83 15.52
C TYR A 220 -11.50 -10.15 15.52
N MET A 221 -11.87 -11.18 16.27
CA MET A 221 -13.21 -11.78 16.25
C MET A 221 -14.20 -11.10 17.20
N GLN A 222 -14.11 -9.77 17.34
CA GLN A 222 -15.06 -8.96 18.09
C GLN A 222 -15.66 -7.90 17.17
N ILE A 223 -16.94 -7.66 17.30
CA ILE A 223 -17.63 -6.58 16.58
C ILE A 223 -17.34 -5.29 17.32
N LEU A 224 -16.88 -4.26 16.60
CA LEU A 224 -16.66 -2.93 17.15
C LEU A 224 -17.99 -2.18 17.32
N SER A 225 -18.04 -1.20 18.23
CA SER A 225 -19.21 -0.33 18.36
C SER A 225 -19.29 0.68 17.22
N ASP A 226 -20.48 1.19 16.96
CA ASP A 226 -20.73 2.23 15.98
C ASP A 226 -19.93 3.50 16.30
N GLU A 227 -19.79 3.84 17.59
CA GLU A 227 -19.00 4.98 18.05
C GLU A 227 -17.52 4.83 17.64
N MET A 228 -16.92 3.67 17.90
CA MET A 228 -15.53 3.39 17.50
C MET A 228 -15.37 3.40 15.97
N CYS A 229 -16.32 2.82 15.25
CA CYS A 229 -16.31 2.82 13.77
C CYS A 229 -16.40 4.23 13.20
N GLN A 230 -17.23 5.11 13.77
CA GLN A 230 -17.37 6.50 13.34
C GLN A 230 -16.12 7.32 13.68
N LYS A 231 -15.59 7.22 14.90
CA LYS A 231 -14.38 7.94 15.34
C LYS A 231 -13.15 7.59 14.48
N MET A 232 -13.09 6.36 14.01
CA MET A 232 -12.00 5.84 13.19
C MET A 232 -12.40 5.59 11.72
N SER A 233 -13.39 6.31 11.22
CA SER A 233 -13.89 6.14 9.85
C SER A 233 -12.75 6.26 8.82
N GLY A 234 -12.66 5.29 7.88
CA GLY A 234 -11.60 5.21 6.89
C GLY A 234 -10.21 4.82 7.44
N ARG A 235 -10.10 4.56 8.76
CA ARG A 235 -8.84 4.22 9.44
C ARG A 235 -8.89 2.87 10.18
N ILE A 236 -9.83 2.01 9.86
CA ILE A 236 -9.87 0.61 10.32
C ILE A 236 -10.02 -0.28 9.11
N ILE A 237 -9.07 -1.19 8.91
CA ILE A 237 -9.10 -2.19 7.84
C ILE A 237 -9.31 -3.57 8.47
N ASN A 238 -10.30 -4.31 7.95
CA ASN A 238 -10.60 -5.68 8.36
C ASN A 238 -10.25 -6.68 7.27
N ILE A 239 -9.86 -7.90 7.67
CA ILE A 239 -9.82 -9.07 6.79
C ILE A 239 -10.99 -9.98 7.10
N HIS A 240 -11.88 -10.13 6.13
CA HIS A 240 -12.99 -11.07 6.17
C HIS A 240 -12.63 -12.34 5.41
N HIS A 241 -12.85 -13.49 6.05
CA HIS A 241 -12.42 -14.80 5.59
C HIS A 241 -13.41 -15.46 4.59
N SER A 242 -13.98 -14.64 3.71
CA SER A 242 -14.74 -15.10 2.54
C SER A 242 -14.68 -14.06 1.42
N PHE A 243 -15.08 -14.46 0.23
CA PHE A 243 -15.30 -13.55 -0.88
C PHE A 243 -16.67 -12.89 -0.71
N LEU A 244 -16.70 -11.65 -0.18
CA LEU A 244 -17.95 -10.91 0.02
C LEU A 244 -18.62 -10.59 -1.33
N PRO A 245 -19.96 -10.60 -1.37
CA PRO A 245 -20.94 -10.75 -0.29
C PRO A 245 -21.32 -12.20 0.06
N SER A 246 -20.55 -13.20 -0.38
CA SER A 246 -20.85 -14.62 -0.16
C SER A 246 -20.40 -15.13 1.21
N PHE A 247 -21.10 -16.14 1.76
CA PHE A 247 -20.74 -16.86 2.99
C PHE A 247 -20.49 -15.98 4.22
N LYS A 248 -21.45 -15.13 4.57
CA LYS A 248 -21.46 -14.37 5.82
C LYS A 248 -21.59 -15.31 7.02
N GLY A 249 -21.02 -14.88 8.18
CA GLY A 249 -21.14 -15.57 9.46
C GLY A 249 -19.96 -16.50 9.79
N ALA A 250 -20.22 -17.47 10.70
CA ALA A 250 -19.16 -18.33 11.23
C ALA A 250 -18.73 -19.45 10.26
N ASN A 251 -17.43 -19.75 10.22
CA ASN A 251 -16.84 -20.87 9.47
C ASN A 251 -17.14 -20.90 7.95
N PRO A 252 -16.93 -19.80 7.19
CA PRO A 252 -17.27 -19.73 5.77
C PRO A 252 -16.57 -20.79 4.92
N TYR A 253 -15.32 -21.17 5.22
CA TYR A 253 -14.63 -22.25 4.49
C TYR A 253 -15.28 -23.61 4.68
N LYS A 254 -15.83 -23.90 5.87
CA LYS A 254 -16.60 -25.13 6.09
C LYS A 254 -17.93 -25.12 5.31
N GLN A 255 -18.60 -23.97 5.27
CA GLN A 255 -19.81 -23.78 4.46
C GLN A 255 -19.48 -23.95 2.96
N ALA A 256 -18.41 -23.34 2.49
CA ALA A 256 -17.91 -23.44 1.12
C ALA A 256 -17.61 -24.90 0.74
N PHE A 257 -16.93 -25.66 1.61
CA PHE A 257 -16.66 -27.08 1.41
C PHE A 257 -17.97 -27.89 1.31
N GLN A 258 -18.91 -27.69 2.23
CA GLN A 258 -20.20 -28.39 2.22
C GLN A 258 -21.03 -28.09 0.97
N ARG A 259 -20.93 -26.87 0.43
CA ARG A 259 -21.60 -26.49 -0.83
C ARG A 259 -20.87 -26.98 -2.08
N GLY A 260 -19.67 -27.52 -1.94
CA GLY A 260 -18.88 -28.02 -3.07
C GLY A 260 -18.46 -26.92 -4.06
N VAL A 261 -18.17 -25.69 -3.57
CA VAL A 261 -17.73 -24.58 -4.40
C VAL A 261 -16.40 -24.89 -5.06
N LYS A 262 -16.06 -24.15 -6.11
CA LYS A 262 -14.81 -24.32 -6.88
C LYS A 262 -13.81 -23.18 -6.63
N LEU A 263 -14.25 -22.14 -5.95
CA LEU A 263 -13.44 -20.99 -5.56
C LEU A 263 -13.75 -20.62 -4.12
N ILE A 264 -12.71 -20.32 -3.35
CA ILE A 264 -12.80 -19.67 -2.06
C ILE A 264 -11.93 -18.40 -2.10
N GLY A 265 -12.12 -17.49 -1.17
CA GLY A 265 -11.35 -16.25 -1.17
C GLY A 265 -11.43 -15.50 0.14
N ALA A 266 -10.88 -14.30 0.13
CA ALA A 266 -10.89 -13.36 1.23
C ALA A 266 -11.15 -11.95 0.73
N THR A 267 -11.64 -11.09 1.63
CA THR A 267 -11.95 -9.68 1.34
C THR A 267 -11.36 -8.80 2.42
N SER A 268 -10.60 -7.78 2.03
CA SER A 268 -10.20 -6.71 2.92
C SER A 268 -11.01 -5.45 2.61
N HIS A 269 -11.58 -4.85 3.65
CA HIS A 269 -12.47 -3.69 3.53
C HIS A 269 -12.29 -2.73 4.69
N TYR A 270 -12.71 -1.49 4.52
CA TYR A 270 -12.84 -0.56 5.63
C TYR A 270 -13.99 -0.99 6.54
N VAL A 271 -13.81 -0.80 7.84
CA VAL A 271 -14.86 -1.12 8.82
C VAL A 271 -15.83 0.05 8.91
N THR A 272 -17.12 -0.30 8.91
CA THR A 272 -18.25 0.59 9.13
C THR A 272 -19.11 0.04 10.27
N ALA A 273 -20.17 0.75 10.66
CA ALA A 273 -21.14 0.26 11.62
C ALA A 273 -21.87 -1.01 11.14
N ASP A 274 -22.06 -1.13 9.82
CA ASP A 274 -22.67 -2.32 9.21
C ASP A 274 -21.62 -3.43 9.07
N LEU A 275 -21.89 -4.56 9.74
CA LEU A 275 -20.96 -5.68 9.82
C LEU A 275 -20.66 -6.26 8.43
N ASP A 276 -19.38 -6.31 8.08
CA ASP A 276 -18.86 -6.86 6.82
C ASP A 276 -19.43 -6.20 5.55
N GLU A 277 -19.96 -4.96 5.64
CA GLU A 277 -20.54 -4.21 4.52
C GLU A 277 -19.76 -2.93 4.15
N GLY A 278 -18.63 -2.70 4.79
CA GLY A 278 -17.79 -1.54 4.49
C GLY A 278 -17.14 -1.59 3.09
N PRO A 279 -16.66 -0.44 2.59
CA PRO A 279 -16.05 -0.32 1.26
C PRO A 279 -14.88 -1.28 1.07
N ILE A 280 -14.94 -2.10 0.02
CA ILE A 280 -13.94 -3.14 -0.28
C ILE A 280 -12.67 -2.48 -0.84
N ILE A 281 -11.50 -2.89 -0.31
CA ILE A 281 -10.18 -2.41 -0.75
C ILE A 281 -9.53 -3.44 -1.69
N GLU A 282 -9.54 -4.72 -1.26
CA GLU A 282 -8.84 -5.79 -1.97
C GLU A 282 -9.59 -7.10 -1.80
N GLN A 283 -9.60 -7.92 -2.85
CA GLN A 283 -10.16 -9.26 -2.84
C GLN A 283 -9.27 -10.20 -3.64
N ASP A 284 -9.18 -11.46 -3.22
CA ASP A 284 -8.55 -12.49 -4.00
C ASP A 284 -9.23 -13.85 -3.79
N ILE A 285 -9.01 -14.74 -4.72
CA ILE A 285 -9.62 -16.08 -4.75
C ILE A 285 -8.58 -17.15 -5.06
N VAL A 286 -8.84 -18.35 -4.56
CA VAL A 286 -8.07 -19.54 -4.92
C VAL A 286 -9.00 -20.66 -5.37
N ARG A 287 -8.56 -21.41 -6.38
CA ARG A 287 -9.30 -22.59 -6.87
C ARG A 287 -9.16 -23.75 -5.89
N VAL A 288 -10.29 -24.40 -5.63
CA VAL A 288 -10.38 -25.61 -4.81
C VAL A 288 -11.03 -26.75 -5.60
N THR A 289 -10.77 -27.99 -5.19
CA THR A 289 -11.25 -29.19 -5.88
C THR A 289 -11.93 -30.16 -4.90
N HIS A 290 -12.59 -31.16 -5.42
CA HIS A 290 -13.22 -32.22 -4.63
C HIS A 290 -12.23 -33.14 -3.89
N ALA A 291 -10.95 -33.12 -4.30
CA ALA A 291 -9.91 -33.95 -3.68
C ALA A 291 -9.37 -33.35 -2.35
N GLN A 292 -9.71 -32.08 -2.06
CA GLN A 292 -9.28 -31.39 -0.86
C GLN A 292 -10.28 -31.57 0.27
N SER A 293 -9.78 -31.64 1.51
CA SER A 293 -10.58 -31.68 2.72
C SER A 293 -11.05 -30.30 3.16
N SER A 294 -11.97 -30.23 4.12
CA SER A 294 -12.36 -28.97 4.77
C SER A 294 -11.18 -28.26 5.45
N ASN A 295 -10.18 -29.00 5.94
CA ASN A 295 -8.98 -28.42 6.53
C ASN A 295 -8.07 -27.82 5.48
N ASP A 296 -7.99 -28.39 4.28
CA ASP A 296 -7.23 -27.83 3.15
C ASP A 296 -7.85 -26.51 2.70
N TYR A 297 -9.21 -26.41 2.68
CA TYR A 297 -9.88 -25.14 2.39
C TYR A 297 -9.51 -24.06 3.42
N VAL A 298 -9.42 -24.41 4.71
CA VAL A 298 -8.99 -23.46 5.76
C VAL A 298 -7.53 -23.05 5.57
N ALA A 299 -6.64 -23.99 5.22
CA ALA A 299 -5.22 -23.69 5.00
C ALA A 299 -5.03 -22.73 3.81
N LEU A 300 -5.59 -23.07 2.66
CA LEU A 300 -5.56 -22.20 1.47
C LEU A 300 -6.20 -20.84 1.73
N GLY A 301 -7.31 -20.82 2.48
CA GLY A 301 -7.97 -19.58 2.85
C GLY A 301 -7.08 -18.66 3.68
N ARG A 302 -6.30 -19.20 4.65
CA ARG A 302 -5.36 -18.40 5.46
C ARG A 302 -4.26 -17.77 4.63
N ASP A 303 -3.76 -18.47 3.61
CA ASP A 303 -2.74 -17.92 2.71
C ASP A 303 -3.30 -16.72 1.92
N VAL A 304 -4.52 -16.88 1.38
CA VAL A 304 -5.21 -15.79 0.67
C VAL A 304 -5.51 -14.62 1.61
N GLU A 305 -5.99 -14.88 2.85
CA GLU A 305 -6.25 -13.84 3.84
C GLU A 305 -5.01 -12.98 4.13
N SER A 306 -3.85 -13.62 4.33
CA SER A 306 -2.60 -12.90 4.59
C SER A 306 -2.19 -12.01 3.41
N GLN A 307 -2.29 -12.49 2.19
CA GLN A 307 -1.94 -11.73 0.98
C GLN A 307 -2.90 -10.57 0.74
N VAL A 308 -4.21 -10.80 0.84
CA VAL A 308 -5.25 -9.79 0.62
C VAL A 308 -5.11 -8.66 1.65
N LEU A 309 -4.91 -9.01 2.94
CA LEU A 309 -4.73 -7.99 3.97
C LEU A 309 -3.46 -7.17 3.76
N ALA A 310 -2.34 -7.81 3.44
CA ALA A 310 -1.08 -7.11 3.17
C ALA A 310 -1.18 -6.15 1.98
N ARG A 311 -1.85 -6.57 0.88
CA ARG A 311 -2.08 -5.71 -0.30
C ARG A 311 -3.00 -4.54 0.00
N ALA A 312 -4.06 -4.77 0.78
CA ALA A 312 -4.97 -3.70 1.20
C ALA A 312 -4.27 -2.64 2.06
N ILE A 313 -3.46 -3.07 3.04
CA ILE A 313 -2.68 -2.16 3.87
C ILE A 313 -1.66 -1.41 3.01
N HIS A 314 -0.96 -2.10 2.10
CA HIS A 314 0.00 -1.47 1.18
C HIS A 314 -0.68 -0.37 0.33
N ALA A 315 -1.86 -0.64 -0.24
CA ALA A 315 -2.59 0.36 -1.00
C ALA A 315 -2.99 1.57 -0.12
N HIS A 316 -3.42 1.33 1.12
CA HIS A 316 -3.83 2.37 2.05
C HIS A 316 -2.64 3.27 2.48
N ILE A 317 -1.52 2.69 2.92
CA ILE A 317 -0.38 3.47 3.40
C ILE A 317 0.29 4.30 2.31
N HIS A 318 0.22 3.83 1.06
CA HIS A 318 0.68 4.59 -0.11
C HIS A 318 -0.39 5.52 -0.69
N ARG A 319 -1.47 5.79 0.07
CA ARG A 319 -2.52 6.74 -0.31
C ARG A 319 -3.15 6.45 -1.69
N ARG A 320 -3.30 5.16 -2.03
CA ARG A 320 -3.85 4.69 -3.30
C ARG A 320 -5.34 4.34 -3.25
N VAL A 321 -5.96 4.43 -2.07
CA VAL A 321 -7.36 4.09 -1.84
C VAL A 321 -8.17 5.35 -1.55
N PHE A 322 -9.20 5.59 -2.33
CA PHE A 322 -10.15 6.69 -2.14
C PHE A 322 -11.53 6.14 -1.84
N LEU A 323 -12.22 6.73 -0.88
CA LEU A 323 -13.61 6.41 -0.60
C LEU A 323 -14.52 7.10 -1.62
N ASN A 324 -15.45 6.35 -2.19
CA ASN A 324 -16.47 6.84 -3.12
C ASN A 324 -17.84 6.27 -2.76
N GLY A 325 -18.47 6.87 -1.76
CA GLY A 325 -19.68 6.35 -1.14
C GLY A 325 -19.40 5.00 -0.45
N ASN A 326 -20.09 3.96 -0.85
CA ASN A 326 -19.92 2.59 -0.35
C ASN A 326 -18.90 1.74 -1.14
N LYS A 327 -18.20 2.37 -2.08
CA LYS A 327 -17.15 1.75 -2.92
C LYS A 327 -15.81 2.40 -2.64
N THR A 328 -14.74 1.80 -3.15
CA THR A 328 -13.42 2.43 -3.22
C THR A 328 -12.96 2.60 -4.67
N VAL A 329 -12.16 3.64 -4.90
CA VAL A 329 -11.30 3.75 -6.08
C VAL A 329 -9.89 3.39 -5.61
N VAL A 330 -9.32 2.32 -6.16
CA VAL A 330 -7.99 1.83 -5.79
C VAL A 330 -7.06 1.95 -6.99
N PHE A 331 -6.06 2.81 -6.89
CA PHE A 331 -5.03 2.91 -7.92
C PHE A 331 -4.01 1.79 -7.77
N PRO A 332 -3.69 1.08 -8.87
CA PRO A 332 -2.73 -0.02 -8.82
C PRO A 332 -1.35 0.47 -8.37
N ALA A 333 -0.62 -0.40 -7.68
CA ALA A 333 0.77 -0.13 -7.33
C ALA A 333 1.66 -0.13 -8.59
N SER A 334 2.69 0.70 -8.59
CA SER A 334 3.70 0.66 -9.66
C SER A 334 4.43 -0.68 -9.66
N PRO A 335 4.88 -1.19 -10.81
CA PRO A 335 5.65 -2.42 -10.87
C PRO A 335 6.85 -2.38 -9.91
N GLY A 336 7.06 -3.46 -9.15
CA GLY A 336 8.13 -3.56 -8.14
C GLY A 336 7.80 -3.00 -6.76
N SER A 337 6.67 -2.31 -6.58
CA SER A 337 6.30 -1.70 -5.28
C SER A 337 6.15 -2.71 -4.12
N TYR A 338 5.98 -3.99 -4.41
CA TYR A 338 5.88 -5.07 -3.42
C TYR A 338 7.22 -5.79 -3.17
N ALA A 339 8.26 -5.46 -3.93
CA ALA A 339 9.59 -6.01 -3.71
C ALA A 339 10.28 -5.24 -2.58
N SER A 340 10.87 -5.96 -1.62
CA SER A 340 11.74 -5.33 -0.64
C SER A 340 13.03 -4.90 -1.34
N GLU A 341 13.40 -3.64 -1.28
CA GLU A 341 14.70 -3.14 -1.76
C GLU A 341 15.91 -3.63 -0.94
N ARG A 342 15.65 -4.45 0.10
CA ARG A 342 16.68 -4.99 0.99
C ARG A 342 17.06 -6.43 0.64
N MET A 343 17.48 -6.65 -0.59
CA MET A 343 18.32 -7.79 -0.95
C MET A 343 19.66 -7.23 -1.46
N GLY A 344 20.44 -6.72 -0.53
CA GLY A 344 21.82 -6.29 -0.73
C GLY A 344 22.60 -6.62 0.52
#